data_7758388e9a6f70eb14ff2ba404eef907
#
_entry.id   7758388e9a6f70eb14ff2ba404eef907
#
_cell.length_a   1.000
_cell.length_b   1.000
_cell.length_c   1.000
_cell.angle_alpha   90.00
_cell.angle_beta   90.00
_cell.angle_gamma   90.00
#
_symmetry.space_group_name_H-M   'P 1'
#
loop_
_entity.id
_entity.type
_entity.pdbx_description
1 polymer ?
#
loop_
_entity_poly.entity_id
_entity_poly.type
_entity_poly.pdbx_seq_one_letter_code
_entity_poly.pdbx_strand_id
1 'polypeptide(L)'
;SAHLPDGCMVGALIAANPVGSVVDGSGRFWAQPLAAQSADGLEFGHPHLAAQAAEASGQHPLSGTKLGGLAAAANTSIGVVATDADLTKAEAQRVAIMAQDGLARAVRPIHTPFDGDAIFVLATGARALSETPAQRPIDLAILGAMAADCVARSVARAVWLAEDLQSAKAYRSIFG
;
A
#
# COMPACT_ATOMS: atom_id res chain seq x y z
N SER A 1 5.58 2.95 -9.22
CA SER A 1 5.00 4.09 -9.94
C SER A 1 4.03 3.64 -11.02
N ALA A 2 3.22 4.54 -11.49
CA ALA A 2 2.26 4.35 -12.57
C ALA A 2 2.16 5.64 -13.40
N HIS A 3 1.68 5.51 -14.64
CA HIS A 3 1.43 6.63 -15.54
C HIS A 3 -0.06 6.78 -15.78
N LEU A 4 -0.55 8.01 -15.71
CA LEU A 4 -1.91 8.36 -16.10
C LEU A 4 -2.03 8.38 -17.63
N PRO A 5 -3.26 8.32 -18.19
CA PRO A 5 -3.48 8.36 -19.65
C PRO A 5 -2.95 9.63 -20.32
N ASP A 6 -2.91 10.76 -19.60
CA ASP A 6 -2.37 12.06 -20.05
C ASP A 6 -0.84 12.16 -19.94
N GLY A 7 -0.19 11.10 -19.42
CA GLY A 7 1.26 11.00 -19.24
C GLY A 7 1.77 11.55 -17.91
N CYS A 8 0.91 12.05 -17.01
CA CYS A 8 1.32 12.35 -15.64
C CYS A 8 1.79 11.08 -14.93
N MET A 9 2.72 11.23 -14.02
CA MET A 9 3.25 10.12 -13.21
C MET A 9 2.82 10.24 -11.75
N VAL A 10 2.63 9.07 -11.12
CA VAL A 10 2.46 8.95 -9.68
C VAL A 10 3.27 7.77 -9.15
N GLY A 11 3.85 7.95 -7.99
CA GLY A 11 4.59 6.91 -7.29
C GLY A 11 4.42 7.02 -5.79
N ALA A 12 4.76 5.96 -5.05
CA ALA A 12 4.72 5.95 -3.60
C ALA A 12 5.98 5.32 -3.01
N LEU A 13 6.38 5.83 -1.85
CA LEU A 13 7.40 5.27 -0.98
C LEU A 13 6.81 5.14 0.43
N ILE A 14 6.86 3.94 1.02
CA ILE A 14 6.23 3.64 2.32
C ILE A 14 7.25 3.01 3.27
N ALA A 15 7.33 3.54 4.50
CA ALA A 15 7.90 2.87 5.64
C ALA A 15 6.76 2.14 6.37
N ALA A 16 6.63 0.84 6.13
CA ALA A 16 5.51 0.03 6.62
C ALA A 16 5.83 -0.58 7.99
N ASN A 17 5.08 -0.19 9.02
CA ASN A 17 5.14 -0.79 10.35
C ASN A 17 3.73 -0.87 10.97
N PRO A 18 2.74 -1.47 10.29
CA PRO A 18 1.36 -1.51 10.77
C PRO A 18 1.18 -2.48 11.94
N VAL A 19 0.05 -2.33 12.65
CA VAL A 19 -0.47 -3.34 13.58
C VAL A 19 -0.87 -4.60 12.81
N GLY A 20 -1.61 -4.43 11.72
CA GLY A 20 -2.19 -5.50 10.94
C GLY A 20 -1.20 -6.32 10.14
N SER A 21 -1.71 -7.40 9.54
CA SER A 21 -0.96 -8.27 8.64
C SER A 21 -1.06 -7.79 7.20
N VAL A 22 0.05 -7.91 6.46
CA VAL A 22 0.14 -7.61 5.02
C VAL A 22 -0.22 -8.85 4.18
N VAL A 23 -0.26 -10.01 4.81
CA VAL A 23 -0.63 -11.28 4.17
C VAL A 23 -1.79 -11.94 4.90
N ASP A 24 -2.52 -12.80 4.20
CA ASP A 24 -3.51 -13.69 4.80
C ASP A 24 -2.86 -14.91 5.49
N GLY A 25 -3.66 -15.79 6.08
CA GLY A 25 -3.19 -17.00 6.75
C GLY A 25 -2.47 -18.01 5.84
N SER A 26 -2.59 -17.86 4.53
CA SER A 26 -1.88 -18.67 3.53
C SER A 26 -0.55 -18.04 3.06
N GLY A 27 -0.21 -16.85 3.55
CA GLY A 27 0.94 -16.09 3.09
C GLY A 27 0.68 -15.27 1.82
N ARG A 28 -0.54 -15.22 1.30
CA ARG A 28 -0.88 -14.42 0.13
C ARG A 28 -1.01 -12.94 0.53
N PHE A 29 -0.35 -12.05 -0.20
CA PHE A 29 -0.51 -10.61 0.00
C PHE A 29 -1.94 -10.16 -0.28
N TRP A 30 -2.49 -9.31 0.60
CA TRP A 30 -3.78 -8.66 0.36
C TRP A 30 -3.76 -7.82 -0.92
N ALA A 31 -2.61 -7.18 -1.22
CA ALA A 31 -2.40 -6.40 -2.43
C ALA A 31 -2.07 -7.23 -3.69
N GLN A 32 -2.07 -8.57 -3.62
CA GLN A 32 -1.73 -9.44 -4.76
C GLN A 32 -2.47 -9.09 -6.06
N PRO A 33 -3.79 -8.76 -6.04
CA PRO A 33 -4.51 -8.37 -7.27
C PRO A 33 -3.97 -7.11 -7.95
N LEU A 34 -3.18 -6.29 -7.25
CA LEU A 34 -2.59 -5.05 -7.76
C LEU A 34 -1.14 -5.23 -8.23
N ALA A 35 -0.56 -6.44 -8.09
CA ALA A 35 0.81 -6.72 -8.49
C ALA A 35 1.05 -6.40 -9.96
N ALA A 36 2.07 -5.58 -10.23
CA ALA A 36 2.48 -5.34 -11.61
C ALA A 36 3.16 -6.59 -12.18
N GLN A 37 2.90 -6.85 -13.46
CA GLN A 37 3.58 -7.89 -14.20
C GLN A 37 4.78 -7.28 -14.92
N SER A 38 5.94 -7.91 -14.80
CA SER A 38 7.16 -7.56 -15.51
C SER A 38 7.69 -8.77 -16.28
N ALA A 39 8.75 -8.58 -17.07
CA ALA A 39 9.43 -9.67 -17.75
C ALA A 39 9.99 -10.74 -16.76
N ASP A 40 10.32 -10.32 -15.55
CA ASP A 40 10.85 -11.17 -14.49
C ASP A 40 9.78 -11.83 -13.61
N GLY A 41 8.50 -11.65 -13.95
CA GLY A 41 7.36 -12.19 -13.20
C GLY A 41 6.53 -11.14 -12.48
N LEU A 42 5.76 -11.56 -11.45
CA LEU A 42 4.96 -10.65 -10.64
C LEU A 42 5.83 -9.89 -9.64
N GLU A 43 5.48 -8.63 -9.40
CA GLU A 43 6.22 -7.64 -8.61
C GLU A 43 6.62 -8.13 -7.20
N PHE A 44 5.81 -8.96 -6.58
CA PHE A 44 6.07 -9.58 -5.27
C PHE A 44 5.74 -11.07 -5.28
N GLY A 45 6.17 -11.75 -6.36
CA GLY A 45 6.09 -13.20 -6.52
C GLY A 45 4.69 -13.72 -6.84
N HIS A 46 4.63 -15.00 -7.13
CA HIS A 46 3.37 -15.71 -7.31
C HIS A 46 2.77 -16.07 -5.94
N PRO A 47 1.44 -16.03 -5.77
CA PRO A 47 0.84 -16.53 -4.55
C PRO A 47 1.19 -18.01 -4.40
N HIS A 48 1.75 -18.38 -3.24
CA HIS A 48 2.00 -19.77 -2.94
C HIS A 48 0.67 -20.52 -2.82
N LEU A 49 0.46 -21.49 -3.70
CA LEU A 49 -0.73 -22.36 -3.69
C LEU A 49 -0.66 -23.43 -2.60
N ALA A 50 0.44 -23.52 -1.86
CA ALA A 50 0.74 -24.64 -0.97
C ALA A 50 0.24 -24.48 0.47
N ALA A 51 -0.25 -23.34 0.87
CA ALA A 51 -0.91 -23.24 2.16
C ALA A 51 -2.36 -23.66 1.99
N GLN A 52 -2.73 -24.78 2.59
CA GLN A 52 -4.14 -25.09 2.87
C GLN A 52 -4.75 -23.82 3.40
N ALA A 53 -5.80 -23.33 2.75
CA ALA A 53 -6.55 -22.18 3.20
C ALA A 53 -6.91 -22.45 4.67
N ALA A 54 -6.15 -21.85 5.57
CA ALA A 54 -6.55 -21.79 6.95
C ALA A 54 -7.88 -21.08 6.90
N GLU A 55 -8.94 -21.85 7.15
CA GLU A 55 -10.31 -21.37 7.07
C GLU A 55 -10.37 -20.08 7.89
N ALA A 56 -10.54 -18.97 7.19
CA ALA A 56 -10.68 -17.65 7.81
C ALA A 56 -12.01 -17.53 8.61
N SER A 57 -12.74 -18.63 8.70
CA SER A 57 -13.98 -18.74 9.46
C SER A 57 -13.68 -18.92 10.93
N GLY A 58 -13.79 -17.83 11.69
CA GLY A 58 -13.83 -17.83 13.14
C GLY A 58 -12.56 -17.39 13.86
N GLN A 59 -11.49 -17.01 13.19
CA GLN A 59 -10.36 -16.39 13.86
C GLN A 59 -10.66 -14.94 14.22
N HIS A 60 -10.27 -14.55 15.44
CA HIS A 60 -10.38 -13.17 15.88
C HIS A 60 -9.63 -12.25 14.91
N PRO A 61 -10.19 -11.07 14.50
CA PRO A 61 -9.56 -10.17 13.52
C PRO A 61 -8.12 -9.74 13.84
N LEU A 62 -7.71 -9.85 15.10
CA LEU A 62 -6.35 -9.53 15.54
C LEU A 62 -5.43 -10.75 15.62
N SER A 63 -5.93 -11.96 15.29
CA SER A 63 -5.08 -13.16 15.19
C SER A 63 -4.03 -12.98 14.11
N GLY A 64 -2.77 -13.30 14.41
CA GLY A 64 -1.65 -13.10 13.48
C GLY A 64 -1.17 -11.65 13.33
N THR A 65 -1.72 -10.72 14.11
CA THR A 65 -1.25 -9.33 14.17
C THR A 65 -0.33 -9.11 15.38
N LYS A 66 0.36 -7.97 15.43
CA LYS A 66 1.20 -7.58 16.58
C LYS A 66 0.42 -7.48 17.89
N LEU A 67 -0.87 -7.16 17.85
CA LEU A 67 -1.73 -7.09 19.04
C LEU A 67 -2.11 -8.47 19.58
N GLY A 68 -2.07 -9.52 18.78
CA GLY A 68 -2.28 -10.90 19.24
C GLY A 68 -1.21 -11.38 20.23
N GLY A 69 -0.04 -10.70 20.27
CA GLY A 69 1.07 -10.95 21.19
C GLY A 69 1.21 -9.96 22.34
N LEU A 70 0.25 -9.07 22.58
CA LEU A 70 0.23 -8.05 23.66
C LEU A 70 1.44 -7.07 23.71
N ALA A 71 2.27 -7.02 22.71
CA ALA A 71 3.31 -6.00 22.61
C ALA A 71 2.73 -4.74 21.95
N ALA A 72 2.23 -3.81 22.75
CA ALA A 72 1.90 -2.45 22.33
C ALA A 72 3.16 -1.67 21.96
N ALA A 73 3.84 -2.05 20.88
CA ALA A 73 4.89 -1.25 20.29
C ALA A 73 4.26 -0.13 19.47
N ALA A 74 4.94 1.00 19.34
CA ALA A 74 4.50 2.07 18.44
C ALA A 74 4.41 1.51 17.01
N ASN A 75 3.21 1.51 16.46
CA ASN A 75 2.93 1.05 15.11
C ASN A 75 2.56 2.26 14.26
N THR A 76 3.20 2.41 13.12
CA THR A 76 3.00 3.58 12.27
C THR A 76 3.50 3.25 10.87
N SER A 77 2.65 3.42 9.88
CA SER A 77 3.06 3.43 8.48
C SER A 77 3.11 4.86 7.97
N ILE A 78 4.27 5.29 7.50
CA ILE A 78 4.47 6.63 6.96
C ILE A 78 4.79 6.51 5.49
N GLY A 79 4.07 7.29 4.67
CA GLY A 79 4.25 7.27 3.23
C GLY A 79 4.29 8.63 2.59
N VAL A 80 4.96 8.65 1.43
CA VAL A 80 4.94 9.79 0.52
C VAL A 80 4.44 9.30 -0.84
N VAL A 81 3.43 9.97 -1.35
CA VAL A 81 3.01 9.91 -2.75
C VAL A 81 3.65 11.09 -3.47
N ALA A 82 4.35 10.83 -4.56
CA ALA A 82 4.94 11.85 -5.41
C ALA A 82 4.30 11.83 -6.80
N THR A 83 4.02 13.02 -7.34
CA THR A 83 3.48 13.19 -8.70
C THR A 83 4.10 14.40 -9.38
N ASP A 84 4.16 14.38 -10.70
CA ASP A 84 4.54 15.54 -11.51
C ASP A 84 3.33 16.44 -11.87
N ALA A 85 2.12 16.06 -11.48
CA ALA A 85 0.91 16.84 -11.70
C ALA A 85 0.96 18.20 -10.97
N ASP A 86 0.38 19.22 -11.59
CA ASP A 86 0.14 20.52 -10.96
C ASP A 86 -1.12 20.46 -10.11
N LEU A 87 -0.93 20.46 -8.79
CA LEU A 87 -1.99 20.34 -7.80
C LEU A 87 -2.04 21.57 -6.89
N THR A 88 -3.23 22.06 -6.66
CA THR A 88 -3.46 22.97 -5.52
C THR A 88 -3.27 22.20 -4.19
N LYS A 89 -3.08 22.93 -3.10
CA LYS A 89 -2.98 22.34 -1.76
C LYS A 89 -4.21 21.48 -1.42
N ALA A 90 -5.40 21.92 -1.80
CA ALA A 90 -6.65 21.17 -1.54
C ALA A 90 -6.72 19.88 -2.35
N GLU A 91 -6.28 19.89 -3.61
CA GLU A 91 -6.20 18.71 -4.46
C GLU A 91 -5.14 17.71 -3.96
N ALA A 92 -3.96 18.21 -3.57
CA ALA A 92 -2.93 17.36 -2.96
C ALA A 92 -3.44 16.68 -1.67
N GLN A 93 -4.18 17.41 -0.83
CA GLN A 93 -4.82 16.85 0.35
C GLN A 93 -5.87 15.79 -0.03
N ARG A 94 -6.66 16.01 -1.08
CA ARG A 94 -7.62 15.01 -1.57
C ARG A 94 -6.91 13.74 -2.05
N VAL A 95 -5.82 13.88 -2.79
CA VAL A 95 -5.00 12.72 -3.22
C VAL A 95 -4.44 11.98 -2.01
N ALA A 96 -3.95 12.69 -0.97
CA ALA A 96 -3.47 12.06 0.25
C ALA A 96 -4.57 11.23 0.95
N ILE A 97 -5.79 11.76 1.04
CA ILE A 97 -6.94 11.04 1.62
C ILE A 97 -7.25 9.78 0.80
N MET A 98 -7.30 9.88 -0.52
CA MET A 98 -7.54 8.72 -1.38
C MET A 98 -6.41 7.68 -1.30
N ALA A 99 -5.16 8.14 -1.17
CA ALA A 99 -4.00 7.26 -1.06
C ALA A 99 -4.00 6.40 0.23
N GLN A 100 -4.67 6.84 1.31
CA GLN A 100 -4.87 6.04 2.52
C GLN A 100 -5.62 4.73 2.23
N ASP A 101 -6.51 4.70 1.24
CA ASP A 101 -7.19 3.48 0.83
C ASP A 101 -6.21 2.40 0.35
N GLY A 102 -5.02 2.79 -0.10
CA GLY A 102 -3.95 1.87 -0.46
C GLY A 102 -3.42 1.08 0.75
N LEU A 103 -3.31 1.71 1.92
CA LEU A 103 -3.00 1.01 3.16
C LEU A 103 -4.09 0.00 3.50
N ALA A 104 -5.37 0.38 3.36
CA ALA A 104 -6.52 -0.49 3.64
C ALA A 104 -6.64 -1.68 2.66
N ARG A 105 -6.08 -1.56 1.45
CA ARG A 105 -6.00 -2.66 0.48
C ARG A 105 -4.85 -3.63 0.77
N ALA A 106 -3.82 -3.19 1.48
CA ALA A 106 -2.60 -3.95 1.70
C ALA A 106 -2.43 -4.50 3.11
N VAL A 107 -3.18 -4.00 4.09
CA VAL A 107 -3.02 -4.32 5.52
C VAL A 107 -4.37 -4.59 6.18
N ARG A 108 -4.46 -5.63 7.02
CA ARG A 108 -5.67 -5.98 7.78
C ARG A 108 -5.35 -6.40 9.21
N PRO A 109 -6.00 -5.78 10.22
CA PRO A 109 -6.68 -4.47 10.18
C PRO A 109 -5.69 -3.34 10.00
N ILE A 110 -6.18 -2.17 9.60
CA ILE A 110 -5.39 -0.94 9.48
C ILE A 110 -6.12 0.22 10.16
N HIS A 111 -5.42 1.30 10.44
CA HIS A 111 -5.95 2.50 11.10
C HIS A 111 -6.61 2.18 12.44
N THR A 112 -6.04 1.22 13.17
CA THR A 112 -6.49 0.91 14.52
C THR A 112 -6.13 2.07 15.48
N PRO A 113 -6.71 2.14 16.69
CA PRO A 113 -6.30 3.16 17.68
C PRO A 113 -4.81 3.12 18.08
N PHE A 114 -4.09 2.09 17.64
CA PHE A 114 -2.66 1.89 17.91
C PHE A 114 -1.77 2.22 16.72
N ASP A 115 -2.36 2.59 15.57
CA ASP A 115 -1.64 3.00 14.37
C ASP A 115 -1.54 4.53 14.30
N GLY A 116 -0.37 5.05 13.91
CA GLY A 116 -0.12 6.46 13.66
C GLY A 116 0.07 6.77 12.18
N ASP A 117 -0.72 6.11 11.31
CA ASP A 117 -0.51 6.13 9.86
C ASP A 117 -0.67 7.52 9.24
N ALA A 118 0.26 7.89 8.38
CA ALA A 118 0.25 9.17 7.67
C ALA A 118 0.74 9.04 6.23
N ILE A 119 0.02 9.66 5.30
CA ILE A 119 0.42 9.79 3.90
C ILE A 119 0.57 11.27 3.55
N PHE A 120 1.74 11.62 3.01
CA PHE A 120 2.05 12.94 2.48
C PHE A 120 2.00 12.92 0.96
N VAL A 121 1.69 14.06 0.34
CA VAL A 121 1.74 14.22 -1.13
C VAL A 121 2.73 15.31 -1.49
N LEU A 122 3.62 14.98 -2.44
CA LEU A 122 4.52 15.91 -3.11
C LEU A 122 4.10 16.05 -4.57
N ALA A 123 3.78 17.27 -4.99
CA ALA A 123 3.47 17.60 -6.37
C ALA A 123 4.53 18.56 -6.90
N THR A 124 5.17 18.21 -8.03
CA THR A 124 6.20 19.07 -8.61
C THR A 124 5.63 20.17 -9.51
N GLY A 125 4.39 20.02 -9.97
CA GLY A 125 3.75 20.96 -10.89
C GLY A 125 4.34 20.96 -12.30
N ALA A 126 5.10 19.95 -12.67
CA ALA A 126 5.75 19.89 -13.97
C ALA A 126 4.77 19.61 -15.13
N ARG A 127 3.59 19.07 -14.83
CA ARG A 127 2.54 18.74 -15.81
C ARG A 127 1.20 19.27 -15.33
N ALA A 128 0.53 20.05 -16.17
CA ALA A 128 -0.82 20.51 -15.91
C ALA A 128 -1.80 19.34 -15.98
N LEU A 129 -2.67 19.22 -14.99
CA LEU A 129 -3.94 18.52 -15.16
C LEU A 129 -4.87 19.36 -16.03
N SER A 130 -5.93 18.74 -16.59
CA SER A 130 -6.88 19.46 -17.42
C SER A 130 -7.39 20.74 -16.74
N GLU A 131 -7.38 21.85 -17.47
CA GLU A 131 -7.95 23.13 -17.01
C GLU A 131 -9.47 23.15 -17.15
N THR A 132 -10.04 22.22 -17.90
CA THR A 132 -11.49 22.13 -18.11
C THR A 132 -12.21 21.78 -16.82
N PRO A 133 -13.14 22.59 -16.31
CA PRO A 133 -13.81 22.37 -15.03
C PRO A 133 -14.51 21.01 -14.91
N ALA A 134 -14.95 20.41 -16.02
CA ALA A 134 -15.57 19.09 -16.04
C ALA A 134 -14.54 17.94 -15.99
N GLN A 135 -13.37 18.13 -16.59
CA GLN A 135 -12.36 17.06 -16.74
C GLN A 135 -11.41 17.01 -15.54
N ARG A 136 -11.00 18.15 -14.98
CA ARG A 136 -10.04 18.21 -13.87
C ARG A 136 -10.43 17.34 -12.66
N PRO A 137 -11.69 17.29 -12.19
CA PRO A 137 -12.09 16.37 -11.11
C PRO A 137 -11.94 14.89 -11.49
N ILE A 138 -12.14 14.55 -12.77
CA ILE A 138 -11.95 13.17 -13.26
C ILE A 138 -10.49 12.79 -13.23
N ASP A 139 -9.61 13.66 -13.72
CA ASP A 139 -8.15 13.45 -13.69
C ASP A 139 -7.64 13.30 -12.26
N LEU A 140 -8.16 14.14 -11.35
CA LEU A 140 -7.83 14.05 -9.93
C LEU A 140 -8.30 12.73 -9.30
N ALA A 141 -9.48 12.23 -9.69
CA ALA A 141 -9.99 10.94 -9.21
C ALA A 141 -9.14 9.78 -9.73
N ILE A 142 -8.71 9.82 -10.98
CA ILE A 142 -7.79 8.84 -11.58
C ILE A 142 -6.44 8.87 -10.85
N LEU A 143 -5.86 10.06 -10.67
CA LEU A 143 -4.59 10.25 -9.95
C LEU A 143 -4.65 9.67 -8.53
N GLY A 144 -5.72 9.97 -7.78
CA GLY A 144 -5.91 9.48 -6.41
C GLY A 144 -6.10 7.97 -6.34
N ALA A 145 -6.83 7.37 -7.29
CA ALA A 145 -6.98 5.92 -7.36
C ALA A 145 -5.65 5.22 -7.65
N MET A 146 -4.87 5.74 -8.61
CA MET A 146 -3.54 5.20 -8.93
C MET A 146 -2.53 5.43 -7.80
N ALA A 147 -2.65 6.53 -7.04
CA ALA A 147 -1.86 6.76 -5.83
C ALA A 147 -2.14 5.68 -4.78
N ALA A 148 -3.41 5.33 -4.55
CA ALA A 148 -3.79 4.25 -3.64
C ALA A 148 -3.21 2.89 -4.08
N ASP A 149 -3.25 2.57 -5.37
CA ASP A 149 -2.66 1.33 -5.89
C ASP A 149 -1.13 1.32 -5.73
N CYS A 150 -0.46 2.46 -5.97
CA CYS A 150 0.98 2.60 -5.72
C CYS A 150 1.33 2.42 -4.24
N VAL A 151 0.53 2.95 -3.31
CA VAL A 151 0.70 2.75 -1.86
C VAL A 151 0.56 1.28 -1.50
N ALA A 152 -0.51 0.61 -1.95
CA ALA A 152 -0.74 -0.80 -1.66
C ALA A 152 0.41 -1.70 -2.16
N ARG A 153 0.86 -1.47 -3.39
CA ARG A 153 2.00 -2.17 -3.98
C ARG A 153 3.30 -1.91 -3.21
N SER A 154 3.53 -0.66 -2.76
CA SER A 154 4.72 -0.30 -1.99
C SER A 154 4.77 -1.01 -0.64
N VAL A 155 3.64 -1.18 0.04
CA VAL A 155 3.54 -1.97 1.28
C VAL A 155 3.90 -3.43 1.03
N ALA A 156 3.31 -4.07 0.01
CA ALA A 156 3.61 -5.45 -0.32
C ALA A 156 5.09 -5.65 -0.71
N ARG A 157 5.65 -4.73 -1.50
CA ARG A 157 7.08 -4.74 -1.86
C ARG A 157 7.99 -4.59 -0.65
N ALA A 158 7.64 -3.74 0.31
CA ALA A 158 8.44 -3.57 1.53
C ALA A 158 8.58 -4.89 2.29
N VAL A 159 7.48 -5.66 2.40
CA VAL A 159 7.49 -6.98 3.05
C VAL A 159 8.18 -8.03 2.18
N TRP A 160 7.96 -8.02 0.87
CA TRP A 160 8.59 -8.95 -0.08
C TRP A 160 10.11 -8.81 -0.12
N LEU A 161 10.62 -7.57 -0.06
CA LEU A 161 12.06 -7.27 -0.16
C LEU A 161 12.78 -7.28 1.20
N ALA A 162 12.05 -7.39 2.31
CA ALA A 162 12.64 -7.46 3.62
C ALA A 162 13.58 -8.68 3.74
N GLU A 163 14.60 -8.53 4.59
CA GLU A 163 15.57 -9.56 4.91
C GLU A 163 15.43 -10.00 6.36
N ASP A 164 15.96 -11.19 6.70
CA ASP A 164 15.97 -11.69 8.06
C ASP A 164 16.74 -10.74 9.00
N LEU A 165 16.15 -10.49 10.14
CA LEU A 165 16.82 -9.88 11.29
C LEU A 165 16.98 -10.91 12.40
N GLN A 166 17.87 -10.64 13.39
CA GLN A 166 18.22 -11.59 14.45
C GLN A 166 17.02 -12.27 15.13
N SER A 167 15.92 -11.53 15.33
CA SER A 167 14.72 -12.00 16.04
C SER A 167 13.48 -12.11 15.16
N ALA A 168 13.57 -11.77 13.86
CA ALA A 168 12.43 -11.74 12.96
C ALA A 168 12.77 -12.36 11.59
N LYS A 169 11.97 -13.31 11.15
CA LYS A 169 12.10 -13.91 9.84
C LYS A 169 11.41 -13.06 8.78
N ALA A 170 12.07 -12.88 7.65
CA ALA A 170 11.50 -12.21 6.49
C ALA A 170 10.43 -13.08 5.82
N TYR A 171 9.54 -12.43 5.06
CA TYR A 171 8.49 -13.11 4.31
C TYR A 171 9.03 -14.27 3.46
N ARG A 172 10.11 -14.01 2.69
CA ARG A 172 10.70 -15.00 1.79
C ARG A 172 11.37 -16.18 2.52
N SER A 173 11.76 -16.02 3.78
CA SER A 173 12.27 -17.11 4.61
C SER A 173 11.16 -17.96 5.23
N ILE A 174 9.92 -17.48 5.24
CA ILE A 174 8.76 -18.17 5.79
C ILE A 174 7.96 -18.85 4.66
N PHE A 175 7.77 -18.16 3.55
CA PHE A 175 6.85 -18.54 2.46
C PHE A 175 7.53 -18.69 1.09
N GLY A 176 8.83 -18.34 0.97
CA GLY A 176 9.58 -18.36 -0.30
C GLY A 176 10.19 -19.67 -0.67
#